data_4f6d0242ec4cf9f7ffd782efb4cb6b79
#
_entry.id   4f6d0242ec4cf9f7ffd782efb4cb6b79
#
_cell.length_a   1.000
_cell.length_b   1.000
_cell.length_c   1.000
_cell.angle_alpha   90.00
_cell.angle_beta   90.00
_cell.angle_gamma   90.00
#
_symmetry.space_group_name_H-M   'P 1'
#
loop_
_entity.id
_entity.type
_entity.pdbx_description
1 polymer ?
#
loop_
_entity_poly.entity_id
_entity_poly.type
_entity_poly.pdbx_seq_one_letter_code
_entity_poly.pdbx_strand_id
1 'polypeptide(L)'
;LEVPLIDMSVLDVAPQEYKIDNNLQADPVGVAGKRITGNFLNIVARASLKKNLEHSFEQAKVEIADLLIAPIALANAVLTESEMRSGCALVDFGADTTTISVYKNNILRFLSVLPLGGNNITRDITSLQMEESEAEQLKLKHGDMLYEEEEAETPAVCLLEDGRSIELSVLNDIIDARAEEILANVWNQLQLSGYEDKLLSGVIFTGGGA
;
A
#
# COMPACT_ATOMS: atom_id res chain seq x y z
N LEU A 1 1.68 -17.82 18.22
CA LEU A 1 0.68 -17.45 17.22
C LEU A 1 0.23 -18.73 16.50
N GLU A 2 -0.86 -19.31 16.98
CA GLU A 2 -1.59 -20.30 16.18
C GLU A 2 -2.43 -19.52 15.17
N VAL A 3 -1.82 -19.16 14.05
CA VAL A 3 -2.60 -18.77 12.87
C VAL A 3 -2.94 -20.07 12.17
N PRO A 4 -4.21 -20.39 11.87
CA PRO A 4 -4.57 -21.55 11.06
C PRO A 4 -4.17 -21.25 9.61
N LEU A 5 -2.87 -21.38 9.32
CA LEU A 5 -2.26 -21.03 8.05
C LEU A 5 -2.11 -22.28 7.19
N ILE A 6 -3.22 -22.96 6.90
CA ILE A 6 -3.20 -24.20 6.11
C ILE A 6 -2.55 -23.99 4.73
N ASP A 7 -2.48 -22.75 4.21
CA ASP A 7 -1.87 -22.43 2.91
C ASP A 7 -0.98 -21.17 2.92
N MET A 8 -0.43 -20.81 4.07
CA MET A 8 0.44 -19.61 4.16
C MET A 8 1.91 -20.01 4.37
N SER A 9 2.80 -19.22 3.86
CA SER A 9 4.24 -19.30 4.11
C SER A 9 4.78 -17.97 4.61
N VAL A 10 5.80 -18.03 5.44
CA VAL A 10 6.56 -16.85 5.83
C VAL A 10 7.42 -16.46 4.64
N LEU A 11 7.25 -15.22 4.17
CA LEU A 11 8.07 -14.63 3.10
C LEU A 11 9.30 -13.96 3.66
N ASP A 12 9.15 -13.25 4.79
CA ASP A 12 10.24 -12.53 5.43
C ASP A 12 9.97 -12.34 6.93
N VAL A 13 11.04 -12.05 7.70
CA VAL A 13 11.00 -11.88 9.15
C VAL A 13 11.79 -10.63 9.52
N ALA A 14 11.09 -9.57 9.94
CA ALA A 14 11.70 -8.32 10.36
C ALA A 14 11.87 -8.28 11.89
N PRO A 15 13.11 -8.19 12.41
CA PRO A 15 13.34 -8.03 13.84
C PRO A 15 12.71 -6.74 14.36
N GLN A 16 12.05 -6.81 15.53
CA GLN A 16 11.41 -5.67 16.15
C GLN A 16 12.16 -5.18 17.40
N GLU A 17 12.45 -6.09 18.30
CA GLU A 17 13.12 -5.82 19.56
C GLU A 17 13.91 -7.03 20.02
N TYR A 18 15.06 -6.76 20.62
CA TYR A 18 15.83 -7.76 21.36
C TYR A 18 15.95 -7.37 22.84
N LYS A 19 15.87 -8.34 23.73
CA LYS A 19 16.15 -8.17 25.16
C LYS A 19 17.17 -9.20 25.60
N ILE A 20 18.25 -8.73 26.22
CA ILE A 20 19.27 -9.57 26.85
C ILE A 20 19.17 -9.35 28.37
N ASP A 21 18.86 -10.41 29.11
CA ASP A 21 18.62 -10.38 30.55
C ASP A 21 17.65 -9.25 30.97
N ASN A 22 16.54 -9.08 30.19
CA ASN A 22 15.49 -8.06 30.30
C ASN A 22 15.91 -6.62 29.91
N ASN A 23 17.14 -6.37 29.49
CA ASN A 23 17.57 -5.08 28.96
C ASN A 23 17.35 -5.01 27.45
N LEU A 24 16.70 -3.92 27.00
CA LEU A 24 16.47 -3.68 25.58
C LEU A 24 17.79 -3.44 24.86
N GLN A 25 17.97 -4.10 23.71
CA GLN A 25 19.14 -3.97 22.84
C GLN A 25 18.68 -3.71 21.40
N ALA A 26 19.30 -2.76 20.71
CA ALA A 26 19.07 -2.52 19.30
C ALA A 26 19.71 -3.63 18.44
N ASP A 27 20.94 -4.04 18.80
CA ASP A 27 21.67 -5.14 18.19
C ASP A 27 22.14 -6.10 19.30
N PRO A 28 21.77 -7.37 19.27
CA PRO A 28 22.17 -8.36 20.27
C PRO A 28 23.57 -8.95 20.01
N VAL A 29 24.18 -8.68 18.86
CA VAL A 29 25.46 -9.27 18.45
C VAL A 29 26.60 -8.77 19.37
N GLY A 30 27.34 -9.71 19.94
CA GLY A 30 28.48 -9.41 20.83
C GLY A 30 28.10 -8.98 22.25
N VAL A 31 26.83 -8.92 22.60
CA VAL A 31 26.39 -8.60 23.97
C VAL A 31 26.28 -9.88 24.79
N ALA A 32 27.04 -9.94 25.92
CA ALA A 32 26.98 -11.08 26.82
C ALA A 32 25.70 -11.09 27.63
N GLY A 33 25.08 -12.26 27.80
CA GLY A 33 23.88 -12.45 28.61
C GLY A 33 23.51 -13.91 28.78
N LYS A 34 22.65 -14.20 29.74
CA LYS A 34 22.17 -15.56 30.03
C LYS A 34 20.91 -15.92 29.24
N ARG A 35 20.09 -14.90 28.92
CA ARG A 35 18.82 -15.08 28.23
C ARG A 35 18.66 -14.02 27.18
N ILE A 36 18.38 -14.44 25.96
CA ILE A 36 18.01 -13.58 24.85
C ILE A 36 16.54 -13.83 24.48
N THR A 37 15.80 -12.77 24.26
CA THR A 37 14.43 -12.83 23.70
C THR A 37 14.33 -11.83 22.57
N GLY A 38 13.60 -12.17 21.52
CA GLY A 38 13.36 -11.30 20.38
C GLY A 38 11.89 -11.31 19.97
N ASN A 39 11.39 -10.14 19.58
CA ASN A 39 10.11 -9.99 18.91
C ASN A 39 10.35 -9.81 17.44
N PHE A 40 9.53 -10.44 16.61
CA PHE A 40 9.67 -10.41 15.15
C PHE A 40 8.32 -10.13 14.49
N LEU A 41 8.34 -9.31 13.45
CA LEU A 41 7.23 -9.17 12.52
C LEU A 41 7.42 -10.22 11.42
N ASN A 42 6.50 -11.19 11.34
CA ASN A 42 6.50 -12.17 10.28
C ASN A 42 5.62 -11.67 9.13
N ILE A 43 6.18 -11.59 7.93
CA ILE A 43 5.46 -11.23 6.73
C ILE A 43 5.07 -12.54 6.04
N VAL A 44 3.76 -12.73 5.89
CA VAL A 44 3.19 -13.98 5.42
C VAL A 44 2.34 -13.77 4.16
N ALA A 45 2.37 -14.75 3.25
CA ALA A 45 1.49 -14.78 2.09
C ALA A 45 1.09 -16.22 1.76
N ARG A 46 0.19 -16.38 0.80
CA ARG A 46 -0.19 -17.72 0.33
C ARG A 46 1.04 -18.47 -0.19
N ALA A 47 1.22 -19.71 0.25
CA ALA A 47 2.37 -20.53 -0.14
C ALA A 47 2.46 -20.75 -1.64
N SER A 48 1.32 -20.76 -2.35
CA SER A 48 1.25 -20.86 -3.81
C SER A 48 1.93 -19.68 -4.53
N LEU A 49 1.91 -18.47 -3.94
CA LEU A 49 2.51 -17.29 -4.57
C LEU A 49 4.01 -17.50 -4.84
N LYS A 50 4.75 -17.84 -3.79
CA LYS A 50 6.20 -18.07 -3.90
C LYS A 50 6.50 -19.26 -4.81
N LYS A 51 5.79 -20.38 -4.64
CA LYS A 51 5.98 -21.57 -5.47
C LYS A 51 5.74 -21.33 -6.95
N ASN A 52 4.64 -20.60 -7.28
CA ASN A 52 4.31 -20.29 -8.66
C ASN A 52 5.37 -19.37 -9.29
N LEU A 53 5.86 -18.39 -8.53
CA LEU A 53 6.92 -17.50 -8.99
C LEU A 53 8.19 -18.29 -9.27
N GLU A 54 8.69 -19.07 -8.30
CA GLU A 54 9.90 -19.90 -8.45
C GLU A 54 9.76 -20.86 -9.64
N HIS A 55 8.61 -21.54 -9.77
CA HIS A 55 8.35 -22.45 -10.87
C HIS A 55 8.33 -21.75 -12.25
N SER A 56 7.77 -20.54 -12.33
CA SER A 56 7.75 -19.75 -13.57
C SER A 56 9.16 -19.39 -14.03
N PHE A 57 10.05 -18.99 -13.12
CA PHE A 57 11.44 -18.69 -13.42
C PHE A 57 12.21 -19.95 -13.81
N GLU A 58 11.98 -21.07 -13.11
CA GLU A 58 12.57 -22.37 -13.45
C GLU A 58 12.19 -22.82 -14.87
N GLN A 59 10.89 -22.70 -15.24
CA GLN A 59 10.42 -23.00 -16.60
C GLN A 59 11.06 -22.09 -17.66
N ALA A 60 11.29 -20.83 -17.32
CA ALA A 60 11.99 -19.88 -18.17
C ALA A 60 13.52 -20.11 -18.21
N LYS A 61 14.05 -21.03 -17.41
CA LYS A 61 15.49 -21.29 -17.23
C LYS A 61 16.26 -20.04 -16.78
N VAL A 62 15.64 -19.25 -15.92
CA VAL A 62 16.22 -18.06 -15.28
C VAL A 62 16.48 -18.38 -13.83
N GLU A 63 17.72 -18.18 -13.39
CA GLU A 63 18.12 -18.37 -11.99
C GLU A 63 17.69 -17.17 -11.14
N ILE A 64 17.03 -17.44 -10.01
CA ILE A 64 16.65 -16.42 -9.04
C ILE A 64 17.81 -16.25 -8.07
N ALA A 65 18.42 -15.06 -8.06
CA ALA A 65 19.50 -14.74 -7.12
C ALA A 65 18.96 -14.42 -5.72
N ASP A 66 17.84 -13.69 -5.64
CA ASP A 66 17.21 -13.31 -4.38
C ASP A 66 15.73 -12.93 -4.58
N LEU A 67 14.97 -12.90 -3.48
CA LEU A 67 13.57 -12.48 -3.43
C LEU A 67 13.40 -11.38 -2.39
N LEU A 68 13.01 -10.20 -2.84
CA LEU A 68 12.75 -9.06 -1.97
C LEU A 68 11.25 -8.71 -2.02
N ILE A 69 10.68 -8.42 -0.86
CA ILE A 69 9.27 -8.01 -0.76
C ILE A 69 9.12 -6.58 -1.30
N ALA A 70 8.19 -6.40 -2.23
CA ALA A 70 7.98 -5.12 -2.90
C ALA A 70 7.82 -3.91 -1.95
N PRO A 71 7.04 -3.97 -0.87
CA PRO A 71 6.95 -2.85 0.09
C PRO A 71 8.28 -2.45 0.72
N ILE A 72 9.18 -3.41 0.98
CA ILE A 72 10.50 -3.12 1.54
C ILE A 72 11.41 -2.48 0.47
N ALA A 73 11.39 -3.03 -0.76
CA ALA A 73 12.13 -2.45 -1.88
C ALA A 73 11.69 -1.03 -2.18
N LEU A 74 10.37 -0.80 -2.20
CA LEU A 74 9.78 0.52 -2.44
C LEU A 74 10.16 1.52 -1.36
N ALA A 75 10.09 1.14 -0.09
CA ALA A 75 10.50 2.00 1.02
C ALA A 75 11.96 2.43 0.90
N ASN A 76 12.86 1.52 0.53
CA ASN A 76 14.27 1.84 0.30
C ASN A 76 14.51 2.77 -0.89
N ALA A 77 13.59 2.81 -1.86
CA ALA A 77 13.69 3.69 -3.03
C ALA A 77 13.07 5.08 -2.79
N VAL A 78 12.02 5.16 -1.96
CA VAL A 78 11.20 6.37 -1.80
C VAL A 78 11.53 7.12 -0.51
N LEU A 79 11.73 6.40 0.61
CA LEU A 79 11.90 7.01 1.92
C LEU A 79 13.36 7.39 2.19
N THR A 80 13.55 8.50 2.86
CA THR A 80 14.85 8.87 3.44
C THR A 80 15.08 8.16 4.78
N GLU A 81 16.35 7.99 5.14
CA GLU A 81 16.72 7.43 6.46
C GLU A 81 16.16 8.26 7.63
N SER A 82 16.05 9.57 7.45
CA SER A 82 15.48 10.49 8.44
C SER A 82 14.00 10.23 8.68
N GLU A 83 13.22 10.02 7.61
CA GLU A 83 11.79 9.71 7.69
C GLU A 83 11.55 8.35 8.37
N MET A 84 12.28 7.32 7.94
CA MET A 84 12.18 5.98 8.57
C MET A 84 12.58 6.01 10.05
N ARG A 85 13.55 6.85 10.43
CA ARG A 85 13.98 6.99 11.82
C ARG A 85 12.95 7.74 12.65
N SER A 86 12.47 8.89 12.17
CA SER A 86 11.54 9.75 12.91
C SER A 86 10.14 9.17 13.01
N GLY A 87 9.78 8.30 12.09
CA GLY A 87 8.48 7.63 11.96
C GLY A 87 7.65 8.19 10.82
N CYS A 88 7.31 7.32 9.88
CA CYS A 88 6.46 7.62 8.74
C CYS A 88 5.61 6.40 8.36
N ALA A 89 4.53 6.66 7.65
CA ALA A 89 3.80 5.64 6.91
C ALA A 89 4.02 5.86 5.41
N LEU A 90 4.37 4.80 4.69
CA LEU A 90 4.39 4.79 3.23
C LEU A 90 3.13 4.08 2.74
N VAL A 91 2.35 4.78 1.94
CA VAL A 91 1.12 4.29 1.32
C VAL A 91 1.37 4.18 -0.19
N ASP A 92 1.46 2.96 -0.67
CA ASP A 92 1.57 2.63 -2.09
C ASP A 92 0.16 2.40 -2.65
N PHE A 93 -0.36 3.40 -3.35
CA PHE A 93 -1.68 3.38 -3.96
C PHE A 93 -1.59 2.81 -5.38
N GLY A 94 -1.73 1.49 -5.47
CA GLY A 94 -1.67 0.76 -6.72
C GLY A 94 -3.01 0.65 -7.45
N ALA A 95 -3.03 -0.11 -8.55
CA ALA A 95 -4.24 -0.34 -9.33
C ALA A 95 -5.27 -1.22 -8.61
N ASP A 96 -4.85 -2.37 -8.07
CA ASP A 96 -5.75 -3.34 -7.41
C ASP A 96 -5.62 -3.35 -5.89
N THR A 97 -4.52 -2.81 -5.37
CA THR A 97 -4.22 -2.86 -3.93
C THR A 97 -3.62 -1.55 -3.45
N THR A 98 -3.90 -1.22 -2.20
CA THR A 98 -3.19 -0.16 -1.46
C THR A 98 -2.39 -0.81 -0.35
N THR A 99 -1.07 -0.64 -0.38
CA THR A 99 -0.15 -1.20 0.62
C THR A 99 0.28 -0.12 1.59
N ILE A 100 0.19 -0.43 2.89
CA ILE A 100 0.55 0.48 3.97
C ILE A 100 1.71 -0.14 4.74
N SER A 101 2.84 0.56 4.79
CA SER A 101 4.00 0.16 5.59
C SER A 101 4.40 1.28 6.54
N VAL A 102 4.56 0.94 7.82
CA VAL A 102 4.93 1.91 8.87
C VAL A 102 6.37 1.65 9.31
N TYR A 103 7.16 2.70 9.29
CA TYR A 103 8.55 2.69 9.74
C TYR A 103 8.74 3.57 10.99
N LYS A 104 9.54 3.09 11.93
CA LYS A 104 9.99 3.83 13.11
C LYS A 104 11.33 3.29 13.58
N ASN A 105 12.27 4.18 13.87
CA ASN A 105 13.65 3.84 14.26
C ASN A 105 14.35 2.97 13.19
N ASN A 106 14.12 3.24 11.91
CA ASN A 106 14.61 2.50 10.75
C ASN A 106 14.14 1.03 10.69
N ILE A 107 13.06 0.68 11.38
CA ILE A 107 12.51 -0.68 11.43
C ILE A 107 11.09 -0.65 10.89
N LEU A 108 10.78 -1.60 10.00
CA LEU A 108 9.41 -1.86 9.57
C LEU A 108 8.59 -2.36 10.76
N ARG A 109 7.59 -1.59 11.18
CA ARG A 109 6.76 -1.87 12.36
C ARG A 109 5.42 -2.49 12.02
N PHE A 110 4.90 -2.18 10.86
CA PHE A 110 3.59 -2.64 10.43
C PHE A 110 3.55 -2.74 8.90
N LEU A 111 2.84 -3.73 8.40
CA LEU A 111 2.59 -3.93 6.97
C LEU A 111 1.16 -4.45 6.80
N SER A 112 0.38 -3.79 5.98
CA SER A 112 -0.97 -4.21 5.60
C SER A 112 -1.20 -3.98 4.11
N VAL A 113 -2.02 -4.83 3.51
CA VAL A 113 -2.42 -4.71 2.10
C VAL A 113 -3.93 -4.71 2.05
N LEU A 114 -4.49 -3.61 1.56
CA LEU A 114 -5.92 -3.48 1.28
C LEU A 114 -6.20 -3.92 -0.16
N PRO A 115 -7.23 -4.73 -0.41
CA PRO A 115 -7.64 -5.15 -1.75
C PRO A 115 -8.49 -4.04 -2.43
N LEU A 116 -8.02 -2.81 -2.37
CA LEU A 116 -8.63 -1.61 -2.92
C LEU A 116 -7.56 -0.77 -3.61
N GLY A 117 -7.85 -0.22 -4.77
CA GLY A 117 -6.93 0.60 -5.54
C GLY A 117 -7.63 1.34 -6.68
N GLY A 118 -6.87 1.93 -7.59
CA GLY A 118 -7.37 2.74 -8.71
C GLY A 118 -8.38 2.04 -9.61
N ASN A 119 -8.29 0.71 -9.75
CA ASN A 119 -9.26 -0.08 -10.53
C ASN A 119 -10.65 -0.12 -9.88
N ASN A 120 -10.77 0.11 -8.57
CA ASN A 120 -12.07 0.25 -7.92
C ASN A 120 -12.75 1.55 -8.36
N ILE A 121 -11.99 2.65 -8.48
CA ILE A 121 -12.49 3.93 -9.03
C ILE A 121 -12.95 3.73 -10.47
N THR A 122 -12.13 3.07 -11.30
CA THR A 122 -12.47 2.80 -12.70
C THR A 122 -13.77 2.01 -12.83
N ARG A 123 -13.97 0.97 -12.01
CA ARG A 123 -15.21 0.19 -12.01
C ARG A 123 -16.43 1.02 -11.60
N ASP A 124 -16.29 1.94 -10.63
CA ASP A 124 -17.40 2.79 -10.23
C ASP A 124 -17.79 3.76 -11.37
N ILE A 125 -16.81 4.26 -12.13
CA ILE A 125 -17.07 5.11 -13.31
C ILE A 125 -17.85 4.34 -14.40
N THR A 126 -17.74 3.01 -14.50
CA THR A 126 -18.54 2.23 -15.46
C THR A 126 -20.04 2.33 -15.20
N SER A 127 -20.47 2.79 -14.00
CA SER A 127 -21.89 3.09 -13.72
C SER A 127 -22.47 4.16 -14.64
N LEU A 128 -21.62 4.97 -15.29
CA LEU A 128 -21.99 5.93 -16.32
C LEU A 128 -22.26 5.27 -17.70
N GLN A 129 -22.47 3.95 -17.73
CA GLN A 129 -22.80 3.13 -18.89
C GLN A 129 -21.70 3.14 -19.96
N MET A 130 -20.48 2.85 -19.57
CA MET A 130 -19.32 2.73 -20.44
C MET A 130 -18.50 1.48 -20.13
N GLU A 131 -17.64 1.09 -21.06
CA GLU A 131 -16.69 0.00 -20.89
C GLU A 131 -15.55 0.41 -19.93
N GLU A 132 -14.93 -0.57 -19.25
CA GLU A 132 -13.87 -0.34 -18.28
C GLU A 132 -12.66 0.41 -18.87
N SER A 133 -12.32 0.13 -20.14
CA SER A 133 -11.24 0.82 -20.86
C SER A 133 -11.53 2.31 -21.11
N GLU A 134 -12.79 2.65 -21.38
CA GLU A 134 -13.24 4.02 -21.56
C GLU A 134 -13.28 4.76 -20.21
N ALA A 135 -13.79 4.09 -19.17
CA ALA A 135 -13.80 4.60 -17.81
C ALA A 135 -12.38 4.92 -17.29
N GLU A 136 -11.40 4.04 -17.57
CA GLU A 136 -10.00 4.27 -17.21
C GLU A 136 -9.42 5.50 -17.92
N GLN A 137 -9.68 5.64 -19.22
CA GLN A 137 -9.23 6.82 -19.98
C GLN A 137 -9.88 8.11 -19.46
N LEU A 138 -11.17 8.05 -19.12
CA LEU A 138 -11.91 9.18 -18.59
C LEU A 138 -11.33 9.62 -17.23
N LYS A 139 -11.09 8.65 -16.33
CA LYS A 139 -10.44 8.88 -15.04
C LYS A 139 -9.07 9.56 -15.20
N LEU A 140 -8.20 8.99 -16.05
CA LEU A 140 -6.84 9.49 -16.25
C LEU A 140 -6.79 10.87 -16.92
N LYS A 141 -7.77 11.22 -17.73
CA LYS A 141 -7.77 12.46 -18.51
C LYS A 141 -8.49 13.60 -17.81
N HIS A 142 -9.55 13.30 -17.05
CA HIS A 142 -10.47 14.29 -16.52
C HIS A 142 -10.72 14.14 -15.00
N GLY A 143 -10.19 13.10 -14.37
CA GLY A 143 -10.34 12.90 -12.92
C GLY A 143 -9.52 13.93 -12.14
N ASP A 144 -10.17 14.62 -11.22
CA ASP A 144 -9.54 15.59 -10.32
C ASP A 144 -10.25 15.55 -8.96
N MET A 145 -9.56 15.07 -7.93
CA MET A 145 -10.07 15.02 -6.55
C MET A 145 -10.15 16.40 -5.88
N LEU A 146 -9.57 17.43 -6.50
CA LEU A 146 -9.65 18.81 -6.01
C LEU A 146 -10.58 19.65 -6.90
N TYR A 147 -11.41 18.98 -7.69
CA TYR A 147 -12.36 19.66 -8.57
C TYR A 147 -13.37 20.46 -7.74
N GLU A 148 -13.34 21.77 -7.92
CA GLU A 148 -14.36 22.68 -7.40
C GLU A 148 -15.26 23.10 -8.55
N GLU A 149 -16.56 22.88 -8.40
CA GLU A 149 -17.54 23.33 -9.39
C GLU A 149 -17.54 24.87 -9.42
N GLU A 150 -17.07 25.43 -10.52
CA GLU A 150 -17.17 26.88 -10.71
C GLU A 150 -18.66 27.29 -10.82
N GLU A 151 -19.03 28.44 -10.24
CA GLU A 151 -20.34 29.06 -10.41
C GLU A 151 -20.51 29.55 -11.87
N ALA A 152 -20.58 28.59 -12.82
CA ALA A 152 -20.80 28.85 -14.23
C ALA A 152 -22.26 28.64 -14.61
N GLU A 153 -22.76 29.43 -15.58
CA GLU A 153 -24.13 29.25 -16.11
C GLU A 153 -24.35 27.89 -16.78
N THR A 154 -23.26 27.19 -17.16
CA THR A 154 -23.30 25.85 -17.78
C THR A 154 -22.26 24.96 -17.14
N PRO A 155 -22.62 23.70 -16.77
CA PRO A 155 -21.68 22.76 -16.19
C PRO A 155 -20.57 22.40 -17.19
N ALA A 156 -19.35 22.20 -16.66
CA ALA A 156 -18.25 21.70 -17.48
C ALA A 156 -18.52 20.23 -17.85
N VAL A 157 -18.37 19.89 -19.13
CA VAL A 157 -18.64 18.55 -19.65
C VAL A 157 -17.44 18.01 -20.42
N CYS A 158 -17.23 16.70 -20.35
CA CYS A 158 -16.37 15.96 -21.27
C CYS A 158 -17.21 15.25 -22.34
N LEU A 159 -16.72 15.26 -23.57
CA LEU A 159 -17.35 14.57 -24.70
C LEU A 159 -16.69 13.20 -24.87
N LEU A 160 -17.51 12.15 -24.92
CA LEU A 160 -17.08 10.79 -25.22
C LEU A 160 -17.02 10.55 -26.75
N GLU A 161 -16.30 9.51 -27.15
CA GLU A 161 -16.15 9.15 -28.57
C GLU A 161 -17.47 8.79 -29.25
N ASP A 162 -18.46 8.30 -28.49
CA ASP A 162 -19.80 7.95 -28.96
C ASP A 162 -20.74 9.15 -29.05
N GLY A 163 -20.26 10.36 -28.73
CA GLY A 163 -21.03 11.62 -28.80
C GLY A 163 -21.84 11.93 -27.54
N ARG A 164 -21.79 11.11 -26.46
CA ARG A 164 -22.35 11.43 -25.15
C ARG A 164 -21.51 12.50 -24.48
N SER A 165 -22.12 13.26 -23.59
CA SER A 165 -21.45 14.20 -22.70
C SER A 165 -21.65 13.78 -21.25
N ILE A 166 -20.60 13.88 -20.45
CA ILE A 166 -20.63 13.63 -19.01
C ILE A 166 -20.20 14.91 -18.30
N GLU A 167 -20.96 15.31 -17.28
CA GLU A 167 -20.61 16.44 -16.44
C GLU A 167 -19.39 16.07 -15.57
N LEU A 168 -18.39 16.96 -15.50
CA LEU A 168 -17.19 16.72 -14.75
C LEU A 168 -17.46 16.61 -13.24
N SER A 169 -18.44 17.32 -12.73
CA SER A 169 -18.91 17.20 -11.34
C SER A 169 -19.33 15.76 -11.02
N VAL A 170 -20.15 15.15 -11.88
CA VAL A 170 -20.62 13.75 -11.70
C VAL A 170 -19.46 12.76 -11.73
N LEU A 171 -18.50 12.95 -12.65
CA LEU A 171 -17.30 12.12 -12.72
C LEU A 171 -16.48 12.22 -11.44
N ASN A 172 -16.21 13.46 -10.99
CA ASN A 172 -15.34 13.70 -9.85
C ASN A 172 -16.01 13.31 -8.53
N ASP A 173 -17.34 13.45 -8.39
CA ASP A 173 -18.09 12.90 -7.26
C ASP A 173 -17.92 11.39 -7.10
N ILE A 174 -17.90 10.64 -8.20
CA ILE A 174 -17.66 9.18 -8.19
C ILE A 174 -16.23 8.87 -7.74
N ILE A 175 -15.26 9.62 -8.27
CA ILE A 175 -13.83 9.46 -7.93
C ILE A 175 -13.62 9.76 -6.44
N ASP A 176 -14.12 10.89 -5.97
CA ASP A 176 -14.00 11.34 -4.58
C ASP A 176 -14.60 10.35 -3.60
N ALA A 177 -15.83 9.89 -3.85
CA ALA A 177 -16.50 8.93 -2.97
C ALA A 177 -15.68 7.65 -2.78
N ARG A 178 -15.07 7.12 -3.86
CA ARG A 178 -14.23 5.92 -3.77
C ARG A 178 -12.87 6.22 -3.14
N ALA A 179 -12.26 7.33 -3.46
CA ALA A 179 -11.00 7.75 -2.89
C ALA A 179 -11.11 7.98 -1.37
N GLU A 180 -12.18 8.64 -0.93
CA GLU A 180 -12.48 8.81 0.51
C GLU A 180 -12.62 7.46 1.22
N GLU A 181 -13.31 6.48 0.62
CA GLU A 181 -13.41 5.14 1.19
C GLU A 181 -12.04 4.46 1.32
N ILE A 182 -11.19 4.55 0.30
CA ILE A 182 -9.84 3.99 0.34
C ILE A 182 -9.01 4.67 1.44
N LEU A 183 -9.04 6.00 1.51
CA LEU A 183 -8.32 6.78 2.52
C LEU A 183 -8.83 6.50 3.94
N ALA A 184 -10.15 6.33 4.13
CA ALA A 184 -10.72 5.92 5.41
C ALA A 184 -10.23 4.54 5.84
N ASN A 185 -10.12 3.59 4.90
CA ASN A 185 -9.55 2.27 5.17
C ASN A 185 -8.04 2.34 5.49
N VAL A 186 -7.27 3.18 4.79
CA VAL A 186 -5.86 3.46 5.10
C VAL A 186 -5.73 3.99 6.53
N TRP A 187 -6.55 5.00 6.89
CA TRP A 187 -6.55 5.57 8.24
C TRP A 187 -6.86 4.52 9.31
N ASN A 188 -7.87 3.67 9.08
CA ASN A 188 -8.21 2.57 9.98
C ASN A 188 -7.02 1.60 10.17
N GLN A 189 -6.29 1.27 9.11
CA GLN A 189 -5.09 0.43 9.23
C GLN A 189 -3.98 1.13 10.03
N LEU A 190 -3.80 2.43 9.86
CA LEU A 190 -2.83 3.21 10.66
C LEU A 190 -3.20 3.20 12.15
N GLN A 191 -4.47 3.35 12.50
CA GLN A 191 -4.96 3.21 13.87
C GLN A 191 -4.69 1.80 14.43
N LEU A 192 -5.01 0.76 13.66
CA LEU A 192 -4.75 -0.63 14.04
C LEU A 192 -3.25 -0.93 14.23
N SER A 193 -2.38 -0.19 13.55
CA SER A 193 -0.93 -0.31 13.74
C SER A 193 -0.46 0.13 15.13
N GLY A 194 -1.21 1.03 15.80
CA GLY A 194 -0.84 1.69 17.06
C GLY A 194 0.34 2.66 16.93
N TYR A 195 0.56 3.17 15.72
CA TYR A 195 1.63 4.14 15.41
C TYR A 195 1.09 5.48 14.89
N GLU A 196 -0.22 5.69 14.79
CA GLU A 196 -0.86 6.89 14.22
C GLU A 196 -0.38 8.20 14.87
N ASP A 197 -0.07 8.16 16.16
CA ASP A 197 0.43 9.29 16.96
C ASP A 197 1.98 9.42 16.97
N LYS A 198 2.69 8.50 16.28
CA LYS A 198 4.15 8.38 16.30
C LYS A 198 4.80 8.67 14.94
N LEU A 199 4.01 9.08 13.97
CA LEU A 199 4.44 9.36 12.60
C LEU A 199 4.88 10.82 12.46
N LEU A 200 6.05 11.17 12.99
CA LEU A 200 6.54 12.56 12.98
C LEU A 200 6.84 13.09 11.57
N SER A 201 7.12 12.21 10.62
CA SER A 201 7.28 12.55 9.20
C SER A 201 5.98 12.36 8.39
N GLY A 202 4.87 12.05 9.07
CA GLY A 202 3.56 11.94 8.44
C GLY A 202 3.36 10.72 7.57
N VAL A 203 2.50 10.87 6.57
CA VAL A 203 2.16 9.85 5.57
C VAL A 203 2.72 10.28 4.22
N ILE A 204 3.43 9.37 3.56
CA ILE A 204 4.01 9.56 2.24
C ILE A 204 3.23 8.70 1.27
N PHE A 205 2.65 9.31 0.25
CA PHE A 205 1.93 8.62 -0.80
C PHE A 205 2.83 8.37 -2.01
N THR A 206 2.63 7.21 -2.64
CA THR A 206 3.29 6.79 -3.88
C THR A 206 2.37 5.83 -4.65
N GLY A 207 2.78 5.43 -5.83
CA GLY A 207 1.99 4.54 -6.69
C GLY A 207 1.28 5.30 -7.82
N GLY A 208 0.65 4.55 -8.72
CA GLY A 208 -0.02 5.11 -9.90
C GLY A 208 -1.38 5.75 -9.61
N GLY A 209 -1.90 5.61 -8.39
CA GLY A 209 -3.15 6.23 -7.95
C GLY A 209 -2.96 7.40 -6.98
N ALA A 210 -1.69 7.79 -6.71
CA ALA A 210 -1.34 8.89 -5.81
C ALA A 210 -1.20 10.21 -6.56
#